data_0fb42b8d8028bc3b8ee28b63af21faf3
#
_entry.id   0fb42b8d8028bc3b8ee28b63af21faf3
#
_cell.length_a   1.000
_cell.length_b   1.000
_cell.length_c   1.000
_cell.angle_alpha   90.00
_cell.angle_beta   90.00
_cell.angle_gamma   90.00
#
_symmetry.space_group_name_H-M   'P 1'
#
loop_
_entity.id
_entity.type
_entity.pdbx_description
1 polymer ?
#
loop_
_entity_poly.entity_id
_entity_poly.type
_entity_poly.pdbx_seq_one_letter_code
_entity_poly.pdbx_strand_id
1 'polypeptide(L)'
;MTTEKILSTLTIDRSSPKSLKSQLEEQLEALLVRLEPETALPPERMISETLEISRVTVRSALEKFYRNGMIVRRGRLGTMVANRKQEFPQQINPFILGMEYEMMQPAPLRFLIYENLPKQKMFWEKVVAEYNETHKNTPVEMVWLSPGTAPDQISEIIKKEAVDVIMMSDFFQFDERQELAKLPPALKKLLTSDQYVFKNLHFESDYQIPFYISVPTILWNQEMAEELGIKNIPERMNRGELLPLLEEAAEKLPEDCSSGIRIWDYFHFKALPDMLTGNMDNFRSVLEGIVQAGKSAADKEKLFVISQNHTLDNLESFLQGKRLFLLANISHLHVYDSPKFRHGYLLFPQKENLLTDTLRFSITKNCLDIQSAAGFIQYLISKDVQELCADIKENLPVYKPVLLEHLQKKYYLTENASSDIIQSLFLRKSSDNENNILSELLGIYMRAELKDLLSGTLSIDDFMKIMDDKYDSLKYRARVRIKNAI
;
A
#
# COMPACT_ATOMS: atom_id res chain seq x y z
N MET A 1 -10.40 11.36 -40.34
CA MET A 1 -9.81 12.69 -40.62
C MET A 1 -8.74 12.53 -41.68
N THR A 2 -8.62 13.42 -42.68
CA THR A 2 -7.59 13.29 -43.72
C THR A 2 -6.23 13.79 -43.23
N THR A 3 -5.14 13.27 -43.82
CA THR A 3 -3.76 13.68 -43.52
C THR A 3 -3.54 15.19 -43.62
N GLU A 4 -4.14 15.85 -44.64
CA GLU A 4 -4.07 17.29 -44.83
C GLU A 4 -4.79 18.06 -43.70
N LYS A 5 -5.92 17.59 -43.25
CA LYS A 5 -6.66 18.19 -42.15
C LYS A 5 -5.92 18.02 -40.81
N ILE A 6 -5.17 16.93 -40.63
CA ILE A 6 -4.29 16.73 -39.47
C ILE A 6 -3.16 17.78 -39.50
N LEU A 7 -2.48 17.92 -40.64
CA LEU A 7 -1.39 18.90 -40.79
C LEU A 7 -1.83 20.32 -40.51
N SER A 8 -3.03 20.71 -40.96
CA SER A 8 -3.55 22.08 -40.74
C SER A 8 -3.86 22.41 -39.29
N THR A 9 -3.92 21.40 -38.40
CA THR A 9 -4.14 21.64 -36.96
C THR A 9 -2.84 21.79 -36.17
N LEU A 10 -1.69 21.45 -36.76
CA LEU A 10 -0.39 21.53 -36.10
C LEU A 10 0.26 22.89 -36.39
N THR A 11 0.75 23.55 -35.34
CA THR A 11 1.40 24.87 -35.44
C THR A 11 2.60 24.93 -34.50
N ILE A 12 3.58 25.79 -34.86
CA ILE A 12 4.75 26.02 -34.01
C ILE A 12 4.87 27.50 -33.72
N ASP A 13 4.90 27.86 -32.46
CA ASP A 13 5.20 29.22 -32.01
C ASP A 13 6.69 29.33 -31.64
N ARG A 14 7.44 30.03 -32.49
CA ARG A 14 8.91 30.22 -32.29
C ARG A 14 9.22 31.24 -31.19
N SER A 15 8.23 32.00 -30.72
CA SER A 15 8.37 32.96 -29.62
C SER A 15 8.15 32.30 -28.24
N SER A 16 7.59 31.10 -28.23
CA SER A 16 7.31 30.33 -26.99
C SER A 16 8.59 29.91 -26.28
N PRO A 17 8.65 29.96 -24.93
CA PRO A 17 9.77 29.40 -24.15
C PRO A 17 9.86 27.88 -24.22
N LYS A 18 8.82 27.19 -24.71
CA LYS A 18 8.80 25.72 -24.86
C LYS A 18 9.62 25.29 -26.08
N SER A 19 10.33 24.17 -25.95
CA SER A 19 11.06 23.58 -27.08
C SER A 19 10.10 23.21 -28.23
N LEU A 20 10.59 23.26 -29.49
CA LEU A 20 9.82 22.86 -30.68
C LEU A 20 9.30 21.43 -30.56
N LYS A 21 10.10 20.53 -29.95
CA LYS A 21 9.70 19.16 -29.64
C LYS A 21 8.52 19.10 -28.69
N SER A 22 8.59 19.83 -27.56
CA SER A 22 7.54 19.84 -26.53
C SER A 22 6.22 20.40 -27.08
N GLN A 23 6.28 21.46 -27.89
CA GLN A 23 5.10 22.01 -28.53
C GLN A 23 4.42 21.01 -29.48
N LEU A 24 5.21 20.29 -30.27
CA LEU A 24 4.70 19.27 -31.17
C LEU A 24 4.12 18.07 -30.39
N GLU A 25 4.76 17.64 -29.31
CA GLU A 25 4.25 16.58 -28.45
C GLU A 25 2.88 16.92 -27.85
N GLU A 26 2.70 18.12 -27.28
CA GLU A 26 1.42 18.55 -26.71
C GLU A 26 0.29 18.55 -27.75
N GLN A 27 0.57 19.04 -28.95
CA GLN A 27 -0.44 19.09 -30.00
C GLN A 27 -0.77 17.72 -30.55
N LEU A 28 0.23 16.85 -30.73
CA LEU A 28 0.01 15.47 -31.15
C LEU A 28 -0.78 14.69 -30.10
N GLU A 29 -0.50 14.90 -28.82
CA GLU A 29 -1.24 14.25 -27.73
C GLU A 29 -2.73 14.63 -27.75
N ALA A 30 -3.04 15.92 -27.83
CA ALA A 30 -4.41 16.43 -27.94
C ALA A 30 -5.13 15.92 -29.22
N LEU A 31 -4.38 15.74 -30.29
CA LEU A 31 -4.91 15.26 -31.57
C LEU A 31 -5.19 13.75 -31.52
N LEU A 32 -4.25 12.93 -31.04
CA LEU A 32 -4.34 11.47 -31.00
C LEU A 32 -5.51 10.97 -30.16
N VAL A 33 -5.88 11.71 -29.10
CA VAL A 33 -7.06 11.39 -28.29
C VAL A 33 -8.37 11.51 -29.08
N ARG A 34 -8.41 12.35 -30.11
CA ARG A 34 -9.61 12.65 -30.92
C ARG A 34 -9.68 11.87 -32.22
N LEU A 35 -8.60 11.20 -32.60
CA LEU A 35 -8.55 10.41 -33.84
C LEU A 35 -9.08 8.99 -33.60
N GLU A 36 -9.84 8.51 -34.62
CA GLU A 36 -10.29 7.12 -34.64
C GLU A 36 -9.10 6.17 -34.82
N PRO A 37 -9.14 4.96 -34.22
CA PRO A 37 -8.16 3.90 -34.47
C PRO A 37 -7.93 3.70 -35.99
N GLU A 38 -6.72 3.33 -36.34
CA GLU A 38 -6.29 3.09 -37.73
C GLU A 38 -6.30 4.34 -38.63
N THR A 39 -6.49 5.53 -38.07
CA THR A 39 -6.29 6.80 -38.81
C THR A 39 -4.81 6.96 -39.17
N ALA A 40 -4.51 7.16 -40.44
CA ALA A 40 -3.15 7.42 -40.91
C ALA A 40 -2.70 8.81 -40.52
N LEU A 41 -1.52 8.90 -39.87
CA LEU A 41 -0.85 10.18 -39.57
C LEU A 41 -0.05 10.66 -40.79
N PRO A 42 0.18 11.99 -40.89
CA PRO A 42 1.05 12.53 -41.92
C PRO A 42 2.47 11.93 -41.79
N PRO A 43 3.14 11.63 -42.92
CA PRO A 43 4.56 11.24 -42.90
C PRO A 43 5.43 12.26 -42.19
N GLU A 44 6.47 11.79 -41.46
CA GLU A 44 7.45 12.66 -40.76
C GLU A 44 7.99 13.78 -41.66
N ARG A 45 8.20 13.48 -42.96
CA ARG A 45 8.65 14.45 -43.93
C ARG A 45 7.64 15.59 -44.12
N MET A 46 6.36 15.27 -44.28
CA MET A 46 5.30 16.30 -44.46
C MET A 46 5.13 17.16 -43.22
N ILE A 47 5.16 16.55 -42.04
CA ILE A 47 5.13 17.32 -40.76
C ILE A 47 6.33 18.28 -40.68
N SER A 48 7.52 17.77 -41.00
CA SER A 48 8.77 18.55 -40.98
C SER A 48 8.71 19.75 -41.95
N GLU A 49 8.25 19.53 -43.18
CA GLU A 49 8.12 20.54 -44.22
C GLU A 49 7.04 21.59 -43.87
N THR A 50 5.88 21.16 -43.39
CA THR A 50 4.74 22.06 -43.03
C THR A 50 5.05 22.95 -41.83
N LEU A 51 5.75 22.39 -40.80
CA LEU A 51 6.06 23.12 -39.55
C LEU A 51 7.44 23.79 -39.59
N GLU A 52 8.19 23.62 -40.68
CA GLU A 52 9.57 24.14 -40.85
C GLU A 52 10.50 23.73 -39.69
N ILE A 53 10.39 22.51 -39.20
CA ILE A 53 11.25 21.96 -38.13
C ILE A 53 12.03 20.75 -38.64
N SER A 54 13.12 20.38 -37.94
CA SER A 54 13.96 19.25 -38.38
C SER A 54 13.20 17.93 -38.31
N ARG A 55 13.48 17.02 -39.26
CA ARG A 55 12.93 15.64 -39.21
C ARG A 55 13.34 14.89 -37.94
N VAL A 56 14.50 15.22 -37.38
CA VAL A 56 14.96 14.66 -36.11
C VAL A 56 14.03 15.09 -34.96
N THR A 57 13.63 16.37 -34.95
CA THR A 57 12.69 16.92 -33.97
C THR A 57 11.32 16.21 -34.07
N VAL A 58 10.80 16.06 -35.29
CA VAL A 58 9.52 15.36 -35.55
C VAL A 58 9.59 13.91 -35.06
N ARG A 59 10.66 13.20 -35.43
CA ARG A 59 10.88 11.83 -35.02
C ARG A 59 10.96 11.67 -33.51
N SER A 60 11.73 12.57 -32.86
CA SER A 60 11.87 12.56 -31.40
C SER A 60 10.54 12.85 -30.68
N ALA A 61 9.66 13.68 -31.24
CA ALA A 61 8.33 13.91 -30.68
C ALA A 61 7.40 12.71 -30.88
N LEU A 62 7.43 12.06 -32.05
CA LEU A 62 6.63 10.87 -32.33
C LEU A 62 7.08 9.64 -31.51
N GLU A 63 8.34 9.58 -31.11
CA GLU A 63 8.90 8.49 -30.33
C GLU A 63 8.16 8.26 -29.00
N LYS A 64 7.77 9.34 -28.32
CA LYS A 64 6.92 9.27 -27.12
C LYS A 64 5.65 8.46 -27.38
N PHE A 65 4.97 8.72 -28.48
CA PHE A 65 3.68 8.08 -28.81
C PHE A 65 3.86 6.65 -29.33
N TYR A 66 4.98 6.33 -29.98
CA TYR A 66 5.34 4.95 -30.30
C TYR A 66 5.56 4.14 -29.03
N ARG A 67 6.34 4.66 -28.08
CA ARG A 67 6.63 3.99 -26.79
C ARG A 67 5.36 3.75 -25.98
N ASN A 68 4.44 4.72 -26.03
CA ASN A 68 3.17 4.62 -25.32
C ASN A 68 2.11 3.83 -26.10
N GLY A 69 2.45 3.21 -27.23
CA GLY A 69 1.52 2.43 -28.03
C GLY A 69 0.33 3.21 -28.60
N MET A 70 0.40 4.55 -28.61
CA MET A 70 -0.67 5.38 -29.17
C MET A 70 -0.65 5.38 -30.71
N ILE A 71 0.51 5.18 -31.30
CA ILE A 71 0.71 5.07 -32.74
C ILE A 71 1.57 3.86 -33.08
N VAL A 72 1.33 3.30 -34.26
CA VAL A 72 2.06 2.15 -34.80
C VAL A 72 2.54 2.40 -36.21
N ARG A 73 3.67 1.81 -36.61
CA ARG A 73 4.14 1.80 -38.01
C ARG A 73 3.60 0.56 -38.71
N ARG A 74 2.88 0.77 -39.83
CA ARG A 74 2.36 -0.34 -40.65
C ARG A 74 2.95 -0.33 -42.06
N GLY A 75 4.23 -0.63 -42.17
CA GLY A 75 4.93 -0.80 -43.45
C GLY A 75 4.61 0.31 -44.47
N ARG A 76 4.03 -0.04 -45.59
CA ARG A 76 3.64 0.90 -46.69
C ARG A 76 2.52 1.88 -46.30
N LEU A 77 1.75 1.58 -45.26
CA LEU A 77 0.63 2.41 -44.83
C LEU A 77 1.11 3.57 -43.91
N GLY A 78 2.38 3.57 -43.50
CA GLY A 78 2.96 4.64 -42.69
C GLY A 78 2.65 4.52 -41.19
N THR A 79 2.63 5.65 -40.52
CA THR A 79 2.29 5.75 -39.09
C THR A 79 0.76 5.90 -38.95
N MET A 80 0.18 5.10 -38.06
CA MET A 80 -1.28 5.07 -37.84
C MET A 80 -1.57 5.14 -36.35
N VAL A 81 -2.74 5.67 -36.01
CA VAL A 81 -3.28 5.60 -34.64
C VAL A 81 -3.52 4.12 -34.30
N ALA A 82 -3.01 3.67 -33.15
CA ALA A 82 -3.12 2.29 -32.75
C ALA A 82 -4.57 1.86 -32.51
N ASN A 83 -4.91 0.64 -32.94
CA ASN A 83 -6.19 0.04 -32.60
C ASN A 83 -6.07 -0.61 -31.22
N ARG A 84 -6.66 -0.02 -30.21
CA ARG A 84 -6.65 -0.52 -28.83
C ARG A 84 -7.31 -1.91 -28.64
N LYS A 85 -7.91 -2.45 -29.70
CA LYS A 85 -8.57 -3.78 -29.71
C LYS A 85 -7.75 -4.86 -30.41
N GLN A 86 -6.64 -4.53 -31.03
CA GLN A 86 -5.80 -5.51 -31.72
C GLN A 86 -4.50 -5.71 -30.94
N GLU A 87 -4.11 -7.00 -30.79
CA GLU A 87 -2.77 -7.39 -30.36
C GLU A 87 -1.74 -6.75 -31.29
N PHE A 88 -0.68 -6.17 -30.71
CA PHE A 88 0.43 -5.66 -31.50
C PHE A 88 0.97 -6.76 -32.41
N PRO A 89 1.22 -6.50 -33.69
CA PRO A 89 1.84 -7.49 -34.54
C PRO A 89 3.20 -7.88 -33.97
N GLN A 90 3.35 -9.15 -33.63
CA GLN A 90 4.53 -9.70 -32.94
C GLN A 90 5.84 -9.62 -33.74
N GLN A 91 5.79 -9.26 -35.06
CA GLN A 91 6.99 -9.08 -35.87
C GLN A 91 6.77 -8.06 -36.99
N ILE A 92 7.46 -6.94 -36.91
CA ILE A 92 7.68 -6.07 -38.07
C ILE A 92 8.97 -6.56 -38.74
N ASN A 93 8.90 -6.96 -39.99
CA ASN A 93 10.07 -7.41 -40.75
C ASN A 93 11.06 -6.24 -40.94
N PRO A 94 12.28 -6.28 -40.38
CA PRO A 94 13.22 -5.19 -40.42
C PRO A 94 13.70 -4.82 -41.84
N PHE A 95 13.66 -5.76 -42.78
CA PHE A 95 14.07 -5.52 -44.18
C PHE A 95 13.14 -4.60 -44.95
N ILE A 96 11.89 -4.42 -44.51
CA ILE A 96 10.90 -3.57 -45.21
C ILE A 96 11.18 -2.08 -44.97
N LEU A 97 11.89 -1.70 -43.89
CA LEU A 97 12.05 -0.32 -43.48
C LEU A 97 13.46 0.26 -43.67
N GLY A 98 14.46 -0.54 -44.13
CA GLY A 98 15.82 -0.06 -44.33
C GLY A 98 16.48 0.50 -43.04
N MET A 99 16.04 0.05 -41.91
CA MET A 99 16.59 0.42 -40.59
C MET A 99 17.26 -0.77 -39.96
N GLU A 100 18.40 -0.57 -39.31
CA GLU A 100 18.92 -1.49 -38.32
C GLU A 100 17.90 -1.51 -37.15
N TYR A 101 17.13 -2.57 -37.08
CA TYR A 101 16.22 -2.80 -35.96
C TYR A 101 17.02 -3.32 -34.77
N GLU A 102 17.28 -2.48 -33.80
CA GLU A 102 17.18 -2.97 -32.43
C GLU A 102 15.71 -3.41 -32.27
N MET A 103 15.49 -4.71 -32.03
CA MET A 103 14.15 -5.24 -31.81
C MET A 103 13.43 -4.32 -30.85
N MET A 104 12.34 -3.68 -31.29
CA MET A 104 11.51 -2.89 -30.40
C MET A 104 11.03 -3.82 -29.31
N GLN A 105 11.68 -3.77 -28.16
CA GLN A 105 11.18 -4.40 -26.96
C GLN A 105 9.76 -3.81 -26.73
N PRO A 106 8.77 -4.63 -26.46
CA PRO A 106 7.46 -4.11 -26.09
C PRO A 106 7.64 -3.12 -24.96
N ALA A 107 6.93 -2.00 -25.02
CA ALA A 107 7.01 -1.01 -23.95
C ALA A 107 6.67 -1.68 -22.62
N PRO A 108 7.55 -1.60 -21.62
CA PRO A 108 7.31 -2.25 -20.34
C PRO A 108 6.08 -1.64 -19.66
N LEU A 109 5.33 -2.47 -18.96
CA LEU A 109 4.36 -1.99 -18.00
C LEU A 109 5.10 -1.27 -16.87
N ARG A 110 4.68 -0.05 -16.54
CA ARG A 110 5.29 0.73 -15.46
C ARG A 110 4.53 0.49 -14.16
N PHE A 111 5.22 -0.12 -13.22
CA PHE A 111 4.68 -0.52 -11.93
C PHE A 111 5.17 0.40 -10.82
N LEU A 112 4.29 1.23 -10.26
CA LEU A 112 4.59 2.16 -9.19
C LEU A 112 4.55 1.45 -7.83
N ILE A 113 5.67 1.52 -7.10
CA ILE A 113 5.87 0.86 -5.82
C ILE A 113 6.29 1.88 -4.76
N TYR A 114 5.65 1.79 -3.60
CA TYR A 114 5.92 2.67 -2.47
C TYR A 114 7.02 2.15 -1.52
N GLU A 115 7.31 0.87 -1.54
CA GLU A 115 8.19 0.23 -0.56
C GLU A 115 9.67 0.43 -0.89
N ASN A 116 10.41 1.16 -0.02
CA ASN A 116 11.80 1.53 -0.25
C ASN A 116 12.82 0.79 0.65
N LEU A 117 12.34 -0.09 1.53
CA LEU A 117 13.22 -0.80 2.46
C LEU A 117 13.99 -1.91 1.75
N PRO A 118 15.27 -2.17 2.11
CA PRO A 118 16.12 -3.10 1.36
C PRO A 118 15.52 -4.49 1.13
N LYS A 119 14.93 -5.11 2.16
CA LYS A 119 14.29 -6.43 2.03
C LYS A 119 13.03 -6.41 1.13
N GLN A 120 12.26 -5.33 1.22
CA GLN A 120 11.09 -5.13 0.36
C GLN A 120 11.50 -4.91 -1.08
N LYS A 121 12.56 -4.13 -1.29
CA LYS A 121 13.13 -3.92 -2.62
C LYS A 121 13.58 -5.24 -3.23
N MET A 122 14.34 -6.05 -2.50
CA MET A 122 14.77 -7.38 -2.95
C MET A 122 13.59 -8.30 -3.30
N PHE A 123 12.51 -8.26 -2.52
CA PHE A 123 11.30 -9.03 -2.82
C PHE A 123 10.71 -8.63 -4.18
N TRP A 124 10.49 -7.34 -4.40
CA TRP A 124 9.89 -6.84 -5.63
C TRP A 124 10.81 -7.04 -6.84
N GLU A 125 12.12 -6.82 -6.69
CA GLU A 125 13.10 -7.09 -7.73
C GLU A 125 13.06 -8.56 -8.17
N LYS A 126 12.96 -9.49 -7.21
CA LYS A 126 12.83 -10.92 -7.50
C LYS A 126 11.53 -11.24 -8.22
N VAL A 127 10.38 -10.79 -7.69
CA VAL A 127 9.06 -11.04 -8.26
C VAL A 127 8.95 -10.51 -9.70
N VAL A 128 9.43 -9.28 -9.94
CA VAL A 128 9.39 -8.68 -11.28
C VAL A 128 10.37 -9.36 -12.23
N ALA A 129 11.56 -9.76 -11.75
CA ALA A 129 12.52 -10.49 -12.57
C ALA A 129 11.94 -11.85 -13.04
N GLU A 130 11.35 -12.63 -12.12
CA GLU A 130 10.71 -13.92 -12.44
C GLU A 130 9.52 -13.74 -13.42
N TYR A 131 8.72 -12.69 -13.26
CA TYR A 131 7.67 -12.35 -14.22
C TYR A 131 8.26 -12.07 -15.60
N ASN A 132 9.27 -11.22 -15.68
CA ASN A 132 9.89 -10.79 -16.94
C ASN A 132 10.61 -11.95 -17.67
N GLU A 133 11.12 -12.95 -16.95
CA GLU A 133 11.71 -14.15 -17.58
C GLU A 133 10.68 -14.93 -18.39
N THR A 134 9.44 -15.01 -17.91
CA THR A 134 8.36 -15.79 -18.51
C THR A 134 7.44 -14.97 -19.43
N HIS A 135 7.41 -13.65 -19.27
CA HIS A 135 6.51 -12.72 -19.99
C HIS A 135 7.28 -11.69 -20.82
N LYS A 136 8.18 -12.15 -21.68
CA LYS A 136 9.05 -11.30 -22.50
C LYS A 136 8.34 -10.29 -23.39
N ASN A 137 7.09 -10.58 -23.76
CA ASN A 137 6.28 -9.69 -24.60
C ASN A 137 5.57 -8.58 -23.82
N THR A 138 5.53 -8.67 -22.49
CA THR A 138 4.89 -7.70 -21.60
C THR A 138 5.76 -7.47 -20.35
N PRO A 139 7.02 -7.03 -20.53
CA PRO A 139 7.92 -6.83 -19.40
C PRO A 139 7.40 -5.73 -18.48
N VAL A 140 7.80 -5.79 -17.23
CA VAL A 140 7.45 -4.81 -16.19
C VAL A 140 8.71 -4.05 -15.77
N GLU A 141 8.59 -2.73 -15.67
CA GLU A 141 9.60 -1.83 -15.12
C GLU A 141 9.06 -1.21 -13.82
N MET A 142 9.86 -1.26 -12.75
CA MET A 142 9.48 -0.70 -11.46
C MET A 142 9.75 0.80 -11.40
N VAL A 143 8.78 1.57 -10.92
CA VAL A 143 8.89 2.99 -10.59
C VAL A 143 8.79 3.13 -9.08
N TRP A 144 9.86 3.59 -8.44
CA TRP A 144 9.91 3.70 -6.99
C TRP A 144 9.47 5.08 -6.52
N LEU A 145 8.51 5.12 -5.59
CA LEU A 145 8.19 6.35 -4.87
C LEU A 145 9.27 6.66 -3.86
N SER A 146 9.71 7.90 -3.84
CA SER A 146 10.67 8.37 -2.82
C SER A 146 10.02 8.40 -1.44
N PRO A 147 10.78 8.08 -0.36
CA PRO A 147 10.32 8.27 1.00
C PRO A 147 9.88 9.73 1.22
N GLY A 148 8.72 9.91 1.83
CA GLY A 148 8.18 11.24 2.10
C GLY A 148 7.44 11.90 0.94
N THR A 149 7.22 11.20 -0.19
CA THR A 149 6.33 11.70 -1.25
C THR A 149 4.95 11.99 -0.67
N ALA A 150 4.50 13.23 -0.81
CA ALA A 150 3.20 13.63 -0.31
C ALA A 150 2.07 13.00 -1.16
N PRO A 151 0.93 12.60 -0.56
CA PRO A 151 -0.16 11.95 -1.28
C PRO A 151 -0.70 12.73 -2.49
N ASP A 152 -0.71 14.06 -2.40
CA ASP A 152 -1.14 14.97 -3.48
C ASP A 152 -0.20 14.99 -4.69
N GLN A 153 1.06 14.57 -4.53
CA GLN A 153 2.03 14.46 -5.62
C GLN A 153 1.88 13.18 -6.44
N ILE A 154 1.15 12.18 -5.92
CA ILE A 154 1.07 10.86 -6.56
C ILE A 154 0.38 10.93 -7.92
N SER A 155 -0.70 11.70 -8.05
CA SER A 155 -1.39 11.89 -9.34
C SER A 155 -0.49 12.49 -10.40
N GLU A 156 0.39 13.42 -10.02
CA GLU A 156 1.37 14.01 -10.95
C GLU A 156 2.43 12.98 -11.36
N ILE A 157 2.92 12.19 -10.41
CA ILE A 157 3.90 11.12 -10.67
C ILE A 157 3.30 10.06 -11.60
N ILE A 158 2.05 9.62 -11.35
CA ILE A 158 1.35 8.66 -12.22
C ILE A 158 1.33 9.16 -13.68
N LYS A 159 1.04 10.43 -13.88
CA LYS A 159 1.00 11.04 -15.22
C LYS A 159 2.39 11.21 -15.83
N LYS A 160 3.32 11.75 -15.06
CA LYS A 160 4.69 12.03 -15.51
C LYS A 160 5.46 10.76 -15.87
N GLU A 161 5.32 9.74 -15.06
CA GLU A 161 6.01 8.46 -15.24
C GLU A 161 5.20 7.47 -16.08
N ALA A 162 4.03 7.86 -16.61
CA ALA A 162 3.15 6.99 -17.40
C ALA A 162 2.89 5.64 -16.73
N VAL A 163 2.54 5.67 -15.45
CA VAL A 163 2.34 4.46 -14.63
C VAL A 163 1.12 3.68 -15.09
N ASP A 164 1.26 2.35 -15.26
CA ASP A 164 0.19 1.44 -15.65
C ASP A 164 -0.46 0.74 -14.46
N VAL A 165 0.39 0.23 -13.55
CA VAL A 165 -0.05 -0.47 -12.34
C VAL A 165 0.50 0.24 -11.12
N ILE A 166 -0.34 0.45 -10.12
CA ILE A 166 0.06 1.08 -8.86
C ILE A 166 -0.21 0.16 -7.68
N MET A 167 0.77 0.09 -6.78
CA MET A 167 0.60 -0.48 -5.45
C MET A 167 0.16 0.62 -4.49
N MET A 168 -0.96 0.41 -3.81
CA MET A 168 -1.60 1.40 -2.92
C MET A 168 -1.78 0.86 -1.52
N SER A 169 -1.70 1.76 -0.55
CA SER A 169 -2.15 1.54 0.82
C SER A 169 -3.31 2.48 1.16
N ASP A 170 -3.96 2.25 2.28
CA ASP A 170 -5.03 3.12 2.79
C ASP A 170 -4.56 4.55 3.10
N PHE A 171 -3.24 4.78 3.15
CA PHE A 171 -2.63 6.10 3.33
C PHE A 171 -2.67 6.97 2.06
N PHE A 172 -2.85 6.37 0.89
CA PHE A 172 -2.94 7.11 -0.36
C PHE A 172 -4.38 7.53 -0.63
N GLN A 173 -4.60 8.83 -0.52
CA GLN A 173 -5.89 9.43 -0.78
C GLN A 173 -5.85 10.13 -2.14
N PHE A 174 -6.48 9.56 -3.13
CA PHE A 174 -6.78 10.22 -4.39
C PHE A 174 -8.12 9.71 -4.93
N ASP A 175 -8.70 10.47 -5.84
CA ASP A 175 -10.00 10.09 -6.42
C ASP A 175 -9.84 8.88 -7.34
N GLU A 176 -10.18 7.70 -6.81
CA GLU A 176 -10.12 6.43 -7.54
C GLU A 176 -10.84 6.51 -8.89
N ARG A 177 -11.97 7.23 -8.95
CA ARG A 177 -12.76 7.36 -10.18
C ARG A 177 -12.09 8.22 -11.22
N GLN A 178 -11.24 9.15 -10.81
CA GLN A 178 -10.50 10.01 -11.74
C GLN A 178 -9.21 9.36 -12.23
N GLU A 179 -8.49 8.66 -11.38
CA GLU A 179 -7.14 8.17 -11.67
C GLU A 179 -7.08 6.70 -12.04
N LEU A 180 -8.05 5.87 -11.60
CA LEU A 180 -8.02 4.43 -11.79
C LEU A 180 -8.96 3.93 -12.88
N ALA A 181 -8.52 2.92 -13.61
CA ALA A 181 -9.36 2.14 -14.51
C ALA A 181 -10.17 1.11 -13.71
N LYS A 182 -11.39 0.82 -14.16
CA LYS A 182 -12.18 -0.27 -13.58
C LYS A 182 -11.48 -1.60 -13.79
N LEU A 183 -11.52 -2.45 -12.78
CA LEU A 183 -10.99 -3.80 -12.88
C LEU A 183 -11.62 -4.58 -14.05
N PRO A 184 -10.82 -5.22 -14.89
CA PRO A 184 -11.33 -6.13 -15.92
C PRO A 184 -12.13 -7.29 -15.31
N PRO A 185 -13.05 -7.90 -16.08
CA PRO A 185 -13.90 -9.00 -15.60
C PRO A 185 -13.12 -10.17 -14.99
N ALA A 186 -11.93 -10.47 -15.54
CA ALA A 186 -11.05 -11.51 -15.01
C ALA A 186 -10.62 -11.25 -13.57
N LEU A 187 -10.16 -10.02 -13.25
CA LEU A 187 -9.79 -9.62 -11.89
C LEU A 187 -11.01 -9.52 -10.96
N LYS A 188 -12.13 -8.98 -11.45
CA LYS A 188 -13.39 -8.94 -10.67
C LYS A 188 -13.86 -10.33 -10.23
N LYS A 189 -13.72 -11.33 -11.10
CA LYS A 189 -14.08 -12.72 -10.78
C LYS A 189 -13.25 -13.26 -9.61
N LEU A 190 -11.99 -12.83 -9.46
CA LEU A 190 -11.13 -13.26 -8.34
C LEU A 190 -11.64 -12.73 -7.00
N LEU A 191 -12.22 -11.52 -6.94
CA LEU A 191 -12.79 -10.96 -5.71
C LEU A 191 -13.92 -11.81 -5.13
N THR A 192 -14.60 -12.60 -5.96
CA THR A 192 -15.67 -13.52 -5.55
C THR A 192 -15.23 -14.97 -5.45
N SER A 193 -13.95 -15.27 -5.70
CA SER A 193 -13.41 -16.63 -5.64
C SER A 193 -13.18 -17.10 -4.20
N ASP A 194 -13.52 -18.35 -3.91
CA ASP A 194 -13.29 -18.98 -2.60
C ASP A 194 -11.81 -19.33 -2.36
N GLN A 195 -10.96 -19.20 -3.38
CA GLN A 195 -9.51 -19.38 -3.25
C GLN A 195 -8.83 -18.22 -2.50
N TYR A 196 -9.51 -17.09 -2.39
CA TYR A 196 -9.01 -15.88 -1.72
C TYR A 196 -9.87 -15.50 -0.52
N VAL A 197 -9.31 -14.76 0.39
CA VAL A 197 -10.01 -14.26 1.57
C VAL A 197 -10.81 -12.98 1.32
N PHE A 198 -10.96 -12.55 0.10
CA PHE A 198 -11.63 -11.29 -0.24
C PHE A 198 -13.08 -11.21 0.26
N LYS A 199 -13.82 -12.33 0.17
CA LYS A 199 -15.19 -12.41 0.74
C LYS A 199 -15.18 -12.29 2.26
N ASN A 200 -14.20 -12.91 2.92
CA ASN A 200 -14.07 -12.84 4.37
C ASN A 200 -13.73 -11.42 4.84
N LEU A 201 -12.95 -10.68 4.04
CA LEU A 201 -12.63 -9.29 4.28
C LEU A 201 -13.78 -8.33 3.98
N HIS A 202 -14.91 -8.81 3.46
CA HIS A 202 -16.00 -7.98 2.92
C HIS A 202 -15.48 -6.92 1.95
N PHE A 203 -14.45 -7.28 1.17
CA PHE A 203 -13.81 -6.36 0.25
C PHE A 203 -14.61 -6.24 -1.04
N GLU A 204 -15.09 -5.03 -1.30
CA GLU A 204 -15.78 -4.68 -2.53
C GLU A 204 -15.10 -3.48 -3.16
N SER A 205 -14.61 -3.63 -4.39
CA SER A 205 -14.05 -2.52 -5.15
C SER A 205 -14.24 -2.75 -6.65
N ASP A 206 -14.50 -1.66 -7.35
CA ASP A 206 -14.48 -1.65 -8.82
C ASP A 206 -13.09 -1.40 -9.39
N TYR A 207 -12.12 -0.99 -8.56
CA TYR A 207 -10.85 -0.43 -8.98
C TYR A 207 -9.63 -1.13 -8.40
N GLN A 208 -9.77 -1.87 -7.31
CA GLN A 208 -8.65 -2.35 -6.50
C GLN A 208 -8.76 -3.85 -6.23
N ILE A 209 -7.60 -4.51 -6.06
CA ILE A 209 -7.51 -5.90 -5.62
C ILE A 209 -6.46 -6.01 -4.50
N PRO A 210 -6.78 -6.62 -3.35
CA PRO A 210 -5.84 -6.79 -2.24
C PRO A 210 -4.70 -7.73 -2.61
N PHE A 211 -3.50 -7.46 -2.10
CA PHE A 211 -2.30 -8.27 -2.29
C PHE A 211 -1.91 -9.04 -1.03
N TYR A 212 -1.90 -8.38 0.11
CA TYR A 212 -1.71 -9.01 1.40
C TYR A 212 -2.51 -8.28 2.49
N ILE A 213 -2.62 -8.93 3.63
CA ILE A 213 -3.32 -8.42 4.81
C ILE A 213 -2.26 -8.08 5.85
N SER A 214 -2.31 -6.86 6.37
CA SER A 214 -1.53 -6.43 7.52
C SER A 214 -2.43 -6.39 8.75
N VAL A 215 -2.05 -7.11 9.79
CA VAL A 215 -2.80 -7.15 11.05
C VAL A 215 -1.90 -6.72 12.20
N PRO A 216 -2.42 -6.05 13.21
CA PRO A 216 -1.70 -5.81 14.45
C PRO A 216 -1.29 -7.14 15.07
N THR A 217 -0.02 -7.26 15.43
CA THR A 217 0.57 -8.47 15.98
C THR A 217 1.37 -8.12 17.23
N ILE A 218 1.20 -8.88 18.28
CA ILE A 218 2.09 -8.84 19.45
C ILE A 218 3.14 -9.93 19.29
N LEU A 219 4.40 -9.50 19.29
CA LEU A 219 5.52 -10.40 19.48
C LEU A 219 5.89 -10.42 20.96
N TRP A 220 6.42 -11.54 21.43
CA TRP A 220 7.04 -11.58 22.74
C TRP A 220 8.36 -12.33 22.71
N ASN A 221 9.28 -11.88 23.55
CA ASN A 221 10.55 -12.54 23.79
C ASN A 221 10.33 -13.76 24.71
N GLN A 222 10.38 -14.95 24.16
CA GLN A 222 10.13 -16.19 24.92
C GLN A 222 11.21 -16.43 25.98
N GLU A 223 12.47 -16.16 25.66
CA GLU A 223 13.59 -16.36 26.58
C GLU A 223 13.45 -15.44 27.80
N MET A 224 13.19 -14.14 27.56
CA MET A 224 12.93 -13.19 28.65
C MET A 224 11.71 -13.61 29.49
N ALA A 225 10.62 -14.05 28.84
CA ALA A 225 9.42 -14.52 29.55
C ALA A 225 9.71 -15.73 30.45
N GLU A 226 10.52 -16.70 29.99
CA GLU A 226 10.94 -17.86 30.75
C GLU A 226 11.82 -17.45 31.95
N GLU A 227 12.79 -16.56 31.74
CA GLU A 227 13.67 -16.04 32.80
C GLU A 227 12.89 -15.30 33.90
N LEU A 228 11.86 -14.52 33.50
CA LEU A 228 10.99 -13.80 34.42
C LEU A 228 9.90 -14.69 35.06
N GLY A 229 9.78 -15.95 34.62
CA GLY A 229 8.75 -16.86 35.09
C GLY A 229 7.32 -16.45 34.67
N ILE A 230 7.17 -15.71 33.57
CA ILE A 230 5.89 -15.32 32.99
C ILE A 230 5.40 -16.45 32.10
N LYS A 231 4.29 -17.08 32.48
CA LYS A 231 3.79 -18.31 31.84
C LYS A 231 2.46 -18.08 31.11
N ASN A 232 2.15 -18.98 30.18
CA ASN A 232 0.87 -19.07 29.49
C ASN A 232 0.48 -17.76 28.79
N ILE A 233 1.47 -17.07 28.19
CA ILE A 233 1.24 -15.78 27.50
C ILE A 233 0.15 -15.92 26.43
N PRO A 234 0.17 -16.91 25.51
CA PRO A 234 -0.88 -17.05 24.50
C PRO A 234 -2.28 -17.22 25.09
N GLU A 235 -2.43 -18.09 26.07
CA GLU A 235 -3.72 -18.37 26.71
C GLU A 235 -4.25 -17.16 27.48
N ARG A 236 -3.37 -16.44 28.18
CA ARG A 236 -3.70 -15.22 28.91
C ARG A 236 -4.11 -14.09 27.96
N MET A 237 -3.38 -13.92 26.88
CA MET A 237 -3.72 -12.96 25.83
C MET A 237 -5.09 -13.29 25.20
N ASN A 238 -5.37 -14.58 24.94
CA ASN A 238 -6.66 -15.04 24.41
C ASN A 238 -7.83 -14.75 25.38
N ARG A 239 -7.57 -14.67 26.68
CA ARG A 239 -8.56 -14.22 27.68
C ARG A 239 -8.65 -12.72 27.85
N GLY A 240 -7.86 -11.95 27.09
CA GLY A 240 -7.85 -10.47 27.18
C GLY A 240 -7.01 -9.91 28.35
N GLU A 241 -6.13 -10.74 28.95
CA GLU A 241 -5.32 -10.39 30.13
C GLU A 241 -4.03 -9.64 29.74
N LEU A 242 -4.04 -8.78 28.71
CA LEU A 242 -2.84 -8.03 28.32
C LEU A 242 -2.36 -7.13 29.45
N LEU A 243 -3.25 -6.32 30.05
CA LEU A 243 -2.88 -5.39 31.10
C LEU A 243 -2.30 -6.10 32.35
N PRO A 244 -2.95 -7.16 32.88
CA PRO A 244 -2.35 -7.98 33.94
C PRO A 244 -0.99 -8.60 33.59
N LEU A 245 -0.75 -8.94 32.32
CA LEU A 245 0.56 -9.40 31.87
C LEU A 245 1.62 -8.29 31.90
N LEU A 246 1.24 -7.06 31.51
CA LEU A 246 2.13 -5.90 31.58
C LEU A 246 2.47 -5.53 33.01
N GLU A 247 1.50 -5.57 33.94
CA GLU A 247 1.71 -5.33 35.36
C GLU A 247 2.68 -6.37 35.95
N GLU A 248 2.43 -7.65 35.71
CA GLU A 248 3.34 -8.71 36.16
C GLU A 248 4.75 -8.56 35.57
N ALA A 249 4.85 -8.20 34.31
CA ALA A 249 6.14 -7.95 33.66
C ALA A 249 6.88 -6.75 34.31
N ALA A 250 6.17 -5.64 34.55
CA ALA A 250 6.75 -4.43 35.11
C ALA A 250 7.39 -4.66 36.48
N GLU A 251 6.81 -5.57 37.30
CA GLU A 251 7.35 -5.94 38.60
C GLU A 251 8.65 -6.75 38.53
N LYS A 252 8.84 -7.52 37.44
CA LYS A 252 9.92 -8.50 37.30
C LYS A 252 11.04 -8.05 36.38
N LEU A 253 10.79 -7.09 35.49
CA LEU A 253 11.74 -6.66 34.46
C LEU A 253 12.99 -5.99 35.06
N PRO A 254 14.19 -6.22 34.49
CA PRO A 254 15.42 -5.50 34.81
C PRO A 254 15.27 -3.97 34.65
N GLU A 255 16.22 -3.23 35.20
CA GLU A 255 16.17 -1.74 35.20
C GLU A 255 16.16 -1.12 33.79
N ASP A 256 16.89 -1.73 32.84
CA ASP A 256 17.03 -1.27 31.46
C ASP A 256 16.02 -1.88 30.51
N CYS A 257 15.05 -2.64 31.00
CA CYS A 257 14.02 -3.33 30.24
C CYS A 257 12.62 -2.76 30.53
N SER A 258 11.69 -2.91 29.57
CA SER A 258 10.29 -2.61 29.78
C SER A 258 9.36 -3.61 29.12
N SER A 259 8.05 -3.49 29.38
CA SER A 259 7.05 -4.35 28.74
C SER A 259 7.10 -4.27 27.19
N GLY A 260 7.48 -3.12 26.64
CA GLY A 260 7.56 -2.90 25.18
C GLY A 260 6.26 -2.42 24.54
N ILE A 261 5.16 -2.37 25.27
CA ILE A 261 3.90 -1.83 24.75
C ILE A 261 3.86 -0.32 25.01
N ARG A 262 3.72 0.48 23.96
CA ARG A 262 3.52 1.92 24.13
C ARG A 262 2.10 2.18 24.63
N ILE A 263 1.95 3.09 25.57
CA ILE A 263 0.63 3.45 26.12
C ILE A 263 -0.34 3.88 25.00
N TRP A 264 0.20 4.58 24.00
CA TRP A 264 -0.58 4.99 22.85
C TRP A 264 -1.12 3.79 22.02
N ASP A 265 -0.30 2.77 21.76
CA ASP A 265 -0.72 1.58 21.03
C ASP A 265 -1.80 0.83 21.82
N TYR A 266 -1.62 0.71 23.14
CA TYR A 266 -2.62 0.10 23.99
C TYR A 266 -3.95 0.86 23.92
N PHE A 267 -3.92 2.19 24.04
CA PHE A 267 -5.10 3.04 23.92
C PHE A 267 -5.73 2.92 22.54
N HIS A 268 -4.96 2.99 21.47
CA HIS A 268 -5.43 2.91 20.09
C HIS A 268 -6.18 1.61 19.80
N PHE A 269 -5.67 0.49 20.27
CA PHE A 269 -6.27 -0.81 19.97
C PHE A 269 -7.34 -1.25 20.99
N LYS A 270 -7.32 -0.74 22.20
CA LYS A 270 -8.22 -1.16 23.28
C LYS A 270 -9.32 -0.18 23.60
N ALA A 271 -9.06 1.12 23.51
CA ALA A 271 -10.03 2.16 23.90
C ALA A 271 -10.70 2.82 22.69
N LEU A 272 -9.92 3.23 21.68
CA LEU A 272 -10.46 3.99 20.55
C LEU A 272 -11.59 3.30 19.78
N PRO A 273 -11.59 1.97 19.53
CA PRO A 273 -12.69 1.31 18.84
C PRO A 273 -14.02 1.47 19.57
N ASP A 274 -14.01 1.37 20.90
CA ASP A 274 -15.22 1.55 21.72
C ASP A 274 -15.74 3.00 21.67
N MET A 275 -14.83 3.96 21.75
CA MET A 275 -15.18 5.37 21.59
C MET A 275 -15.82 5.65 20.22
N LEU A 276 -15.19 5.18 19.14
CA LEU A 276 -15.65 5.43 17.77
C LEU A 276 -17.00 4.74 17.48
N THR A 277 -17.31 3.66 18.18
CA THR A 277 -18.60 2.94 18.07
C THR A 277 -19.63 3.42 19.08
N GLY A 278 -19.29 4.34 19.97
CA GLY A 278 -20.18 4.90 20.99
C GLY A 278 -20.32 4.02 22.24
N ASN A 279 -19.49 3.00 22.42
CA ASN A 279 -19.48 2.14 23.62
C ASN A 279 -18.70 2.82 24.75
N MET A 280 -19.24 3.91 25.29
CA MET A 280 -18.56 4.77 26.26
C MET A 280 -18.28 4.10 27.60
N ASP A 281 -19.10 3.11 28.00
CA ASP A 281 -18.90 2.37 29.26
C ASP A 281 -17.64 1.53 29.18
N ASN A 282 -17.43 0.80 28.09
CA ASN A 282 -16.23 0.00 27.89
C ASN A 282 -15.00 0.89 27.67
N PHE A 283 -15.16 1.97 26.92
CA PHE A 283 -14.12 2.98 26.76
C PHE A 283 -13.62 3.50 28.14
N ARG A 284 -14.55 3.90 29.02
CA ARG A 284 -14.25 4.35 30.38
C ARG A 284 -13.56 3.26 31.20
N SER A 285 -14.04 2.02 31.11
CA SER A 285 -13.42 0.89 31.82
C SER A 285 -11.97 0.65 31.41
N VAL A 286 -11.62 0.81 30.13
CA VAL A 286 -10.21 0.73 29.67
C VAL A 286 -9.38 1.86 30.27
N LEU A 287 -9.90 3.09 30.34
CA LEU A 287 -9.20 4.22 30.97
C LEU A 287 -8.99 3.98 32.48
N GLU A 288 -9.98 3.43 33.16
CA GLU A 288 -9.89 3.06 34.60
C GLU A 288 -8.80 2.02 34.82
N GLY A 289 -8.69 1.02 33.90
CA GLY A 289 -7.61 0.04 33.92
C GLY A 289 -6.22 0.69 33.79
N ILE A 290 -6.05 1.63 32.85
CA ILE A 290 -4.80 2.37 32.68
C ILE A 290 -4.43 3.14 33.94
N VAL A 291 -5.36 3.86 34.54
CA VAL A 291 -5.14 4.64 35.77
C VAL A 291 -4.78 3.74 36.94
N GLN A 292 -5.48 2.62 37.10
CA GLN A 292 -5.22 1.67 38.18
C GLN A 292 -3.83 1.04 38.04
N ALA A 293 -3.50 0.55 36.84
CA ALA A 293 -2.19 -0.01 36.55
C ALA A 293 -1.06 1.01 36.77
N GLY A 294 -1.28 2.27 36.35
CA GLY A 294 -0.34 3.36 36.59
C GLY A 294 -0.13 3.71 38.07
N LYS A 295 -1.15 3.53 38.91
CA LYS A 295 -1.03 3.70 40.38
C LYS A 295 -0.29 2.54 41.02
N SER A 296 -0.47 1.33 40.55
CA SER A 296 0.14 0.12 41.08
C SER A 296 1.61 -0.02 40.70
N ALA A 297 1.97 0.47 39.50
CA ALA A 297 3.33 0.33 38.98
C ALA A 297 4.33 1.22 39.69
N ALA A 298 5.41 0.61 40.23
CA ALA A 298 6.55 1.33 40.80
C ALA A 298 7.31 2.13 39.73
N ASP A 299 7.41 1.58 38.51
CA ASP A 299 8.02 2.22 37.37
C ASP A 299 7.05 2.15 36.17
N LYS A 300 6.55 3.31 35.77
CA LYS A 300 5.58 3.44 34.68
C LYS A 300 6.19 3.20 33.30
N GLU A 301 7.49 3.43 33.11
CA GLU A 301 8.21 3.10 31.87
C GLU A 301 8.39 1.59 31.70
N LYS A 302 8.45 0.84 32.80
CA LYS A 302 8.44 -0.62 32.72
C LYS A 302 7.07 -1.15 32.35
N LEU A 303 5.98 -0.52 32.81
CA LEU A 303 4.61 -0.90 32.50
C LEU A 303 4.26 -0.55 31.03
N PHE A 304 4.47 0.70 30.64
CA PHE A 304 4.23 1.19 29.30
C PHE A 304 5.41 2.01 28.81
N VAL A 305 5.77 1.86 27.53
CA VAL A 305 6.74 2.76 26.91
C VAL A 305 6.07 4.11 26.65
N ILE A 306 6.56 5.14 27.35
CA ILE A 306 6.02 6.50 27.32
C ILE A 306 6.94 7.45 26.55
N SER A 307 8.25 7.24 26.67
CA SER A 307 9.29 8.13 26.17
C SER A 307 9.56 7.98 24.67
N GLN A 308 9.27 6.83 24.07
CA GLN A 308 9.57 6.55 22.67
C GLN A 308 8.41 6.93 21.76
N ASN A 309 8.65 7.90 20.88
CA ASN A 309 7.65 8.42 19.96
C ASN A 309 7.59 7.64 18.63
N HIS A 310 8.65 6.92 18.25
CA HIS A 310 8.73 6.20 17.00
C HIS A 310 8.60 4.69 17.18
N THR A 311 7.83 4.04 16.30
CA THR A 311 7.68 2.58 16.28
C THR A 311 9.02 1.88 16.04
N LEU A 312 9.90 2.52 15.25
CA LEU A 312 11.22 1.98 14.92
C LEU A 312 12.13 1.88 16.16
N ASP A 313 12.13 2.88 17.03
CA ASP A 313 12.95 2.87 18.27
C ASP A 313 12.52 1.74 19.21
N ASN A 314 11.20 1.49 19.29
CA ASN A 314 10.65 0.39 20.08
C ASN A 314 10.98 -0.98 19.50
N LEU A 315 10.92 -1.08 18.16
CA LEU A 315 11.32 -2.30 17.44
C LEU A 315 12.81 -2.58 17.63
N GLU A 316 13.68 -1.58 17.47
CA GLU A 316 15.12 -1.75 17.70
C GLU A 316 15.41 -2.23 19.13
N SER A 317 14.76 -1.62 20.13
CA SER A 317 14.89 -2.03 21.55
C SER A 317 14.39 -3.47 21.78
N PHE A 318 13.33 -3.90 21.08
CA PHE A 318 12.87 -5.28 21.12
C PHE A 318 13.92 -6.23 20.52
N LEU A 319 14.47 -5.91 19.35
CA LEU A 319 15.50 -6.71 18.70
C LEU A 319 16.79 -6.84 19.51
N GLN A 320 17.07 -5.84 20.36
CA GLN A 320 18.17 -5.86 21.35
C GLN A 320 17.85 -6.68 22.60
N GLY A 321 16.64 -7.25 22.71
CA GLY A 321 16.21 -8.02 23.89
C GLY A 321 15.84 -7.15 25.10
N LYS A 322 15.60 -5.86 24.93
CA LYS A 322 15.24 -4.92 26.03
C LYS A 322 13.73 -4.76 26.22
N ARG A 323 12.93 -5.50 25.48
CA ARG A 323 11.47 -5.45 25.54
C ARG A 323 10.92 -6.86 25.61
N LEU A 324 9.93 -7.06 26.49
CA LEU A 324 9.23 -8.36 26.57
C LEU A 324 8.25 -8.52 25.43
N PHE A 325 7.50 -7.48 25.09
CA PHE A 325 6.54 -7.44 24.02
C PHE A 325 6.88 -6.39 22.98
N LEU A 326 6.38 -6.60 21.77
CA LEU A 326 6.33 -5.60 20.73
C LEU A 326 4.96 -5.67 20.07
N LEU A 327 4.20 -4.59 20.10
CA LEU A 327 2.99 -4.42 19.31
C LEU A 327 3.34 -3.67 18.03
N ALA A 328 3.20 -4.32 16.89
CA ALA A 328 3.49 -3.76 15.58
C ALA A 328 2.60 -4.39 14.52
N ASN A 329 2.40 -3.72 13.41
CA ASN A 329 1.93 -4.40 12.23
C ASN A 329 3.03 -5.35 11.75
N ILE A 330 2.64 -6.57 11.41
CA ILE A 330 3.58 -7.60 10.99
C ILE A 330 4.46 -7.14 9.82
N SER A 331 3.91 -6.31 8.93
CA SER A 331 4.66 -5.70 7.83
C SER A 331 5.87 -4.87 8.26
N HIS A 332 5.91 -4.37 9.49
CA HIS A 332 7.05 -3.58 10.00
C HIS A 332 8.23 -4.44 10.46
N LEU A 333 8.01 -5.73 10.70
CA LEU A 333 9.06 -6.64 11.20
C LEU A 333 10.13 -6.97 10.15
N HIS A 334 9.81 -6.76 8.87
CA HIS A 334 10.72 -7.06 7.75
C HIS A 334 11.75 -5.98 7.48
N VAL A 335 11.60 -4.83 8.13
CA VAL A 335 12.56 -3.72 8.02
C VAL A 335 13.91 -4.12 8.60
N TYR A 336 13.90 -5.02 9.58
CA TYR A 336 15.08 -5.38 10.38
C TYR A 336 15.38 -6.88 10.30
N ASP A 337 16.55 -7.25 10.78
CA ASP A 337 16.91 -8.65 10.97
C ASP A 337 16.00 -9.31 12.01
N SER A 338 15.78 -10.61 11.87
CA SER A 338 15.00 -11.35 12.85
C SER A 338 15.64 -11.27 14.24
N PRO A 339 14.85 -11.25 15.33
CA PRO A 339 15.39 -11.30 16.68
C PRO A 339 16.36 -12.47 16.83
N LYS A 340 17.45 -12.29 17.57
CA LYS A 340 18.44 -13.35 17.86
C LYS A 340 18.01 -14.28 18.99
N PHE A 341 16.83 -14.07 19.57
CA PHE A 341 16.23 -14.86 20.63
C PHE A 341 14.95 -15.55 20.13
N ARG A 342 14.51 -16.57 20.84
CA ARG A 342 13.23 -17.23 20.57
C ARG A 342 12.09 -16.26 20.85
N HIS A 343 11.14 -16.16 19.92
CA HIS A 343 10.00 -15.27 20.03
C HIS A 343 8.74 -15.96 19.50
N GLY A 344 7.61 -15.50 20.00
CA GLY A 344 6.31 -15.95 19.54
C GLY A 344 5.52 -14.80 18.93
N TYR A 345 4.45 -15.14 18.21
CA TYR A 345 3.54 -14.22 17.55
C TYR A 345 2.12 -14.45 18.04
N LEU A 346 1.40 -13.36 18.28
CA LEU A 346 -0.03 -13.38 18.58
C LEU A 346 -0.72 -12.29 17.75
N LEU A 347 -1.83 -12.64 17.15
CA LEU A 347 -2.68 -11.65 16.50
C LEU A 347 -3.39 -10.80 17.56
N PHE A 348 -3.61 -9.53 17.26
CA PHE A 348 -4.19 -8.59 18.21
C PHE A 348 -5.17 -7.62 17.53
N PRO A 349 -6.36 -7.37 18.11
CA PRO A 349 -7.00 -8.09 19.22
C PRO A 349 -7.50 -9.46 18.77
N GLN A 350 -7.65 -10.39 19.71
CA GLN A 350 -7.95 -11.80 19.42
C GLN A 350 -9.43 -12.13 19.32
N LYS A 351 -10.33 -11.21 19.60
CA LYS A 351 -11.76 -11.40 19.50
C LYS A 351 -12.38 -10.18 18.85
N GLU A 352 -13.22 -10.45 17.85
CA GLU A 352 -14.12 -9.52 17.18
C GLU A 352 -13.43 -8.38 16.40
N ASN A 353 -13.57 -8.40 15.07
CA ASN A 353 -13.13 -7.36 14.15
C ASN A 353 -11.60 -7.11 14.16
N LEU A 354 -10.82 -8.10 13.73
CA LEU A 354 -9.43 -7.88 13.36
C LEU A 354 -9.38 -6.82 12.26
N LEU A 355 -9.14 -5.58 12.69
CA LEU A 355 -9.04 -4.45 11.80
C LEU A 355 -7.77 -4.61 10.96
N THR A 356 -7.96 -4.86 9.66
CA THR A 356 -6.86 -5.16 8.76
C THR A 356 -6.61 -4.00 7.81
N ASP A 357 -5.34 -3.68 7.61
CA ASP A 357 -4.91 -2.88 6.48
C ASP A 357 -4.53 -3.81 5.32
N THR A 358 -4.65 -3.33 4.10
CA THR A 358 -4.21 -4.07 2.93
C THR A 358 -3.36 -3.21 2.02
N LEU A 359 -2.33 -3.79 1.42
CA LEU A 359 -1.79 -3.26 0.18
C LEU A 359 -2.62 -3.79 -0.98
N ARG A 360 -2.89 -2.91 -1.93
CA ARG A 360 -3.78 -3.18 -3.06
C ARG A 360 -3.12 -2.80 -4.35
N PHE A 361 -3.47 -3.52 -5.41
CA PHE A 361 -3.09 -3.15 -6.76
C PHE A 361 -4.26 -2.53 -7.50
N SER A 362 -3.93 -1.57 -8.34
CA SER A 362 -4.86 -0.90 -9.24
C SER A 362 -4.23 -0.69 -10.60
N ILE A 363 -5.06 -0.62 -11.63
CA ILE A 363 -4.66 -0.23 -12.97
C ILE A 363 -5.00 1.26 -13.11
N THR A 364 -4.08 2.06 -13.59
CA THR A 364 -4.33 3.49 -13.80
C THR A 364 -5.12 3.72 -15.10
N LYS A 365 -5.77 4.88 -15.21
CA LYS A 365 -6.43 5.26 -16.49
C LYS A 365 -5.43 5.54 -17.61
N ASN A 366 -4.17 5.77 -17.28
CA ASN A 366 -3.12 5.99 -18.27
C ASN A 366 -2.64 4.69 -18.91
N CYS A 367 -3.00 3.53 -18.33
CA CYS A 367 -2.63 2.24 -18.85
C CYS A 367 -3.27 1.98 -20.23
N LEU A 368 -2.41 1.74 -21.20
CA LEU A 368 -2.84 1.50 -22.60
C LEU A 368 -3.12 0.02 -22.86
N ASP A 369 -2.52 -0.88 -22.10
CA ASP A 369 -2.72 -2.32 -22.18
C ASP A 369 -3.25 -2.89 -20.86
N ILE A 370 -4.55 -2.67 -20.66
CA ILE A 370 -5.27 -3.14 -19.46
C ILE A 370 -5.21 -4.67 -19.32
N GLN A 371 -5.11 -5.41 -20.43
CA GLN A 371 -5.09 -6.88 -20.36
C GLN A 371 -3.74 -7.38 -19.83
N SER A 372 -2.64 -6.85 -20.32
CA SER A 372 -1.32 -7.16 -19.79
C SER A 372 -1.16 -6.72 -18.35
N ALA A 373 -1.65 -5.53 -17.98
CA ALA A 373 -1.67 -5.06 -16.60
C ALA A 373 -2.50 -5.99 -15.68
N ALA A 374 -3.64 -6.47 -16.16
CA ALA A 374 -4.45 -7.44 -15.42
C ALA A 374 -3.74 -8.80 -15.29
N GLY A 375 -3.06 -9.26 -16.33
CA GLY A 375 -2.24 -10.48 -16.29
C GLY A 375 -1.12 -10.36 -15.25
N PHE A 376 -0.44 -9.23 -15.20
CA PHE A 376 0.58 -8.96 -14.18
C PHE A 376 -0.01 -8.97 -12.77
N ILE A 377 -1.15 -8.31 -12.53
CA ILE A 377 -1.82 -8.36 -11.22
C ILE A 377 -2.23 -9.79 -10.85
N GLN A 378 -2.74 -10.59 -11.81
CA GLN A 378 -3.06 -11.99 -11.57
C GLN A 378 -1.83 -12.80 -11.14
N TYR A 379 -0.68 -12.55 -11.79
CA TYR A 379 0.58 -13.15 -11.38
C TYR A 379 0.95 -12.73 -9.94
N LEU A 380 0.85 -11.46 -9.60
CA LEU A 380 1.19 -10.95 -8.26
C LEU A 380 0.36 -11.61 -7.14
N ILE A 381 -0.90 -11.95 -7.39
CA ILE A 381 -1.75 -12.65 -6.42
C ILE A 381 -1.80 -14.17 -6.63
N SER A 382 -0.94 -14.72 -7.49
CA SER A 382 -0.83 -16.16 -7.70
C SER A 382 -0.30 -16.88 -6.44
N LYS A 383 -0.51 -18.20 -6.38
CA LYS A 383 -0.02 -19.02 -5.28
C LYS A 383 1.47 -18.81 -5.03
N ASP A 384 2.29 -18.89 -6.08
CA ASP A 384 3.76 -18.85 -5.97
C ASP A 384 4.25 -17.51 -5.39
N VAL A 385 3.72 -16.38 -5.86
CA VAL A 385 4.05 -15.05 -5.32
C VAL A 385 3.52 -14.88 -3.90
N GLN A 386 2.36 -15.46 -3.59
CA GLN A 386 1.78 -15.41 -2.24
C GLN A 386 2.57 -16.27 -1.24
N GLU A 387 3.13 -17.41 -1.66
CA GLU A 387 4.08 -18.20 -0.86
C GLU A 387 5.36 -17.40 -0.59
N LEU A 388 5.92 -16.80 -1.63
CA LEU A 388 7.10 -15.94 -1.49
C LEU A 388 6.81 -14.72 -0.59
N CYS A 389 5.62 -14.14 -0.67
CA CYS A 389 5.19 -13.06 0.21
C CYS A 389 5.12 -13.51 1.67
N ALA A 390 4.55 -14.68 1.95
CA ALA A 390 4.47 -15.26 3.28
C ALA A 390 5.86 -15.53 3.86
N ASP A 391 6.80 -16.02 3.05
CA ASP A 391 8.14 -16.38 3.49
C ASP A 391 9.05 -15.18 3.72
N ILE A 392 9.07 -14.24 2.78
CA ILE A 392 10.00 -13.11 2.83
C ILE A 392 9.41 -11.93 3.61
N LYS A 393 8.13 -11.64 3.43
CA LYS A 393 7.47 -10.48 4.05
C LYS A 393 6.75 -10.79 5.35
N GLU A 394 6.57 -12.07 5.68
CA GLU A 394 5.78 -12.54 6.83
C GLU A 394 4.36 -11.91 6.91
N ASN A 395 3.93 -11.20 5.88
CA ASN A 395 2.58 -10.66 5.76
C ASN A 395 1.58 -11.80 5.58
N LEU A 396 0.36 -11.57 6.00
CA LEU A 396 -0.69 -12.54 5.78
C LEU A 396 -1.12 -12.52 4.30
N PRO A 397 -0.86 -13.59 3.54
CA PRO A 397 -1.23 -13.66 2.14
C PRO A 397 -2.74 -13.68 1.95
N VAL A 398 -3.21 -13.18 0.81
CA VAL A 398 -4.65 -13.21 0.47
C VAL A 398 -5.09 -14.51 -0.16
N TYR A 399 -4.17 -15.34 -0.65
CA TYR A 399 -4.47 -16.68 -1.16
C TYR A 399 -4.70 -17.65 0.01
N LYS A 400 -5.93 -18.08 0.16
CA LYS A 400 -6.43 -18.78 1.35
C LYS A 400 -5.63 -20.04 1.76
N PRO A 401 -5.24 -20.95 0.82
CA PRO A 401 -4.44 -22.11 1.20
C PRO A 401 -3.09 -21.74 1.80
N VAL A 402 -2.39 -20.76 1.23
CA VAL A 402 -1.10 -20.26 1.73
C VAL A 402 -1.28 -19.57 3.09
N LEU A 403 -2.35 -18.76 3.24
CA LEU A 403 -2.66 -18.11 4.51
C LEU A 403 -2.91 -19.13 5.63
N LEU A 404 -3.69 -20.18 5.37
CA LEU A 404 -3.95 -21.25 6.36
C LEU A 404 -2.65 -21.93 6.79
N GLU A 405 -1.81 -22.30 5.82
CA GLU A 405 -0.52 -22.93 6.10
C GLU A 405 0.40 -21.98 6.90
N HIS A 406 0.44 -20.71 6.54
CA HIS A 406 1.24 -19.70 7.23
C HIS A 406 0.78 -19.49 8.67
N LEU A 407 -0.53 -19.38 8.92
CA LEU A 407 -1.10 -19.27 10.27
C LEU A 407 -0.76 -20.49 11.13
N GLN A 408 -0.81 -21.68 10.56
CA GLN A 408 -0.47 -22.91 11.28
C GLN A 408 1.02 -23.00 11.61
N LYS A 409 1.89 -22.70 10.65
CA LYS A 409 3.35 -22.83 10.80
C LYS A 409 3.99 -21.71 11.63
N LYS A 410 3.61 -20.46 11.35
CA LYS A 410 4.24 -19.28 11.99
C LYS A 410 3.57 -18.90 13.29
N TYR A 411 2.25 -19.05 13.36
CA TYR A 411 1.47 -18.66 14.54
C TYR A 411 1.09 -19.87 15.41
N TYR A 412 1.51 -21.06 15.02
CA TYR A 412 1.24 -22.32 15.75
C TYR A 412 -0.24 -22.56 16.02
N LEU A 413 -1.11 -22.10 15.12
CA LEU A 413 -2.55 -22.23 15.28
C LEU A 413 -3.03 -23.58 14.77
N THR A 414 -4.08 -24.12 15.41
CA THR A 414 -4.80 -25.28 14.88
C THR A 414 -5.58 -24.87 13.62
N GLU A 415 -5.99 -25.85 12.83
CA GLU A 415 -6.79 -25.61 11.61
C GLU A 415 -8.09 -24.86 11.93
N ASN A 416 -8.78 -25.24 12.99
CA ASN A 416 -10.01 -24.56 13.43
C ASN A 416 -9.73 -23.11 13.84
N ALA A 417 -8.70 -22.88 14.66
CA ALA A 417 -8.32 -21.52 15.07
C ALA A 417 -7.90 -20.64 13.88
N SER A 418 -7.19 -21.21 12.91
CA SER A 418 -6.83 -20.51 11.69
C SER A 418 -8.06 -20.13 10.85
N SER A 419 -9.03 -21.04 10.78
CA SER A 419 -10.31 -20.79 10.09
C SER A 419 -11.15 -19.72 10.80
N ASP A 420 -11.20 -19.72 12.12
CA ASP A 420 -11.89 -18.73 12.93
C ASP A 420 -11.26 -17.34 12.73
N ILE A 421 -9.92 -17.26 12.68
CA ILE A 421 -9.20 -16.02 12.38
C ILE A 421 -9.58 -15.49 10.99
N ILE A 422 -9.58 -16.34 9.97
CA ILE A 422 -9.96 -15.92 8.62
C ILE A 422 -11.40 -15.40 8.59
N GLN A 423 -12.31 -15.99 9.35
CA GLN A 423 -13.67 -15.52 9.47
C GLN A 423 -13.81 -14.18 10.22
N SER A 424 -12.87 -13.91 11.13
CA SER A 424 -12.86 -12.67 11.92
C SER A 424 -12.12 -11.51 11.22
N LEU A 425 -11.47 -11.76 10.08
CA LEU A 425 -10.79 -10.71 9.32
C LEU A 425 -11.83 -9.70 8.79
N PHE A 426 -11.58 -8.44 9.08
CA PHE A 426 -12.44 -7.36 8.65
C PHE A 426 -11.58 -6.21 8.09
N LEU A 427 -11.81 -5.87 6.83
CA LEU A 427 -11.19 -4.68 6.27
C LEU A 427 -11.90 -3.41 6.75
N ARG A 428 -11.11 -2.42 7.13
CA ARG A 428 -11.60 -1.06 7.24
C ARG A 428 -12.21 -0.66 5.90
N LYS A 429 -13.47 -0.27 5.89
CA LYS A 429 -14.07 0.28 4.67
C LYS A 429 -13.37 1.59 4.34
N SER A 430 -13.12 1.83 3.07
CA SER A 430 -12.62 3.13 2.60
C SER A 430 -13.59 4.28 2.92
N SER A 431 -14.87 3.98 3.16
CA SER A 431 -15.85 4.94 3.71
C SER A 431 -15.52 5.41 5.13
N ASP A 432 -14.67 4.69 5.87
CA ASP A 432 -14.24 5.04 7.22
C ASP A 432 -12.94 5.87 7.25
N ASN A 433 -12.51 6.41 6.08
CA ASN A 433 -11.32 7.26 6.00
C ASN A 433 -11.34 8.41 7.02
N GLU A 434 -12.52 8.96 7.32
CA GLU A 434 -12.68 9.98 8.36
C GLU A 434 -12.27 9.43 9.73
N ASN A 435 -12.77 8.25 10.10
CA ASN A 435 -12.45 7.62 11.37
C ASN A 435 -10.99 7.16 11.46
N ASN A 436 -10.40 6.74 10.34
CA ASN A 436 -8.97 6.35 10.29
C ASN A 436 -8.06 7.55 10.52
N ILE A 437 -8.27 8.64 9.78
CA ILE A 437 -7.50 9.87 9.95
C ILE A 437 -7.77 10.47 11.34
N LEU A 438 -9.01 10.42 11.80
CA LEU A 438 -9.37 10.88 13.13
C LEU A 438 -8.66 10.06 14.22
N SER A 439 -8.59 8.74 14.08
CA SER A 439 -7.86 7.86 14.98
C SER A 439 -6.38 8.21 15.04
N GLU A 440 -5.73 8.45 13.89
CA GLU A 440 -4.33 8.91 13.84
C GLU A 440 -4.15 10.28 14.50
N LEU A 441 -5.04 11.21 14.19
CA LEU A 441 -4.99 12.57 14.79
C LEU A 441 -5.17 12.52 16.30
N LEU A 442 -6.14 11.75 16.80
CA LEU A 442 -6.31 11.51 18.23
C LEU A 442 -5.02 10.96 18.84
N GLY A 443 -4.34 10.03 18.09
CA GLY A 443 -3.06 9.49 18.48
C GLY A 443 -1.98 10.50 18.73
N ILE A 444 -1.87 11.40 17.84
CA ILE A 444 -0.86 12.43 17.91
C ILE A 444 -1.19 13.45 19.04
N TYR A 445 -2.46 13.83 19.11
CA TYR A 445 -2.90 14.95 19.95
C TYR A 445 -3.33 14.57 21.37
N MET A 446 -3.42 13.28 21.71
CA MET A 446 -3.77 12.81 23.06
C MET A 446 -2.61 12.15 23.82
N ARG A 447 -1.40 12.17 23.27
CA ARG A 447 -0.23 11.51 23.88
C ARG A 447 0.14 12.10 25.25
N ALA A 448 0.10 13.43 25.37
CA ALA A 448 0.42 14.11 26.63
C ALA A 448 -0.63 13.76 27.69
N GLU A 449 -1.91 13.83 27.33
CA GLU A 449 -3.02 13.54 28.21
C GLU A 449 -3.05 12.07 28.67
N LEU A 450 -2.67 11.13 27.80
CA LEU A 450 -2.52 9.72 28.17
C LEU A 450 -1.39 9.51 29.18
N LYS A 451 -0.29 10.23 29.02
CA LYS A 451 0.82 10.22 29.98
C LYS A 451 0.37 10.75 31.32
N ASP A 452 -0.37 11.88 31.33
CA ASP A 452 -0.89 12.51 32.53
C ASP A 452 -1.96 11.64 33.20
N LEU A 453 -2.80 10.96 32.41
CA LEU A 453 -3.78 9.98 32.89
C LEU A 453 -3.06 8.80 33.58
N LEU A 454 -2.05 8.21 32.96
CA LEU A 454 -1.27 7.11 33.54
C LEU A 454 -0.53 7.55 34.81
N SER A 455 -0.06 8.78 34.86
CA SER A 455 0.61 9.34 36.07
C SER A 455 -0.36 9.67 37.19
N GLY A 456 -1.67 9.71 36.90
CA GLY A 456 -2.71 10.13 37.86
C GLY A 456 -2.78 11.64 38.07
N THR A 457 -2.07 12.44 37.27
CA THR A 457 -2.14 13.92 37.31
C THR A 457 -3.36 14.45 36.57
N LEU A 458 -3.95 13.67 35.70
CA LEU A 458 -5.21 13.95 34.97
C LEU A 458 -6.28 12.97 35.43
N SER A 459 -7.49 13.45 35.75
CA SER A 459 -8.64 12.59 36.05
C SER A 459 -9.24 12.03 34.74
N ILE A 460 -9.95 10.90 34.83
CA ILE A 460 -10.66 10.32 33.68
C ILE A 460 -11.69 11.29 33.13
N ASP A 461 -12.41 11.99 34.00
CA ASP A 461 -13.45 12.94 33.59
C ASP A 461 -12.85 14.14 32.85
N ASP A 462 -11.72 14.67 33.33
CA ASP A 462 -11.00 15.74 32.65
C ASP A 462 -10.40 15.24 31.30
N PHE A 463 -9.86 14.02 31.27
CA PHE A 463 -9.36 13.41 30.05
C PHE A 463 -10.49 13.28 29.01
N MET A 464 -11.66 12.77 29.39
CA MET A 464 -12.81 12.65 28.50
C MET A 464 -13.27 14.01 28.00
N LYS A 465 -13.32 15.01 28.87
CA LYS A 465 -13.66 16.39 28.49
C LYS A 465 -12.69 16.99 27.50
N ILE A 466 -11.38 16.85 27.73
CA ILE A 466 -10.34 17.32 26.79
C ILE A 466 -10.47 16.60 25.45
N MET A 467 -10.79 15.31 25.48
CA MET A 467 -10.97 14.52 24.27
C MET A 467 -12.19 14.98 23.48
N ASP A 468 -13.33 15.23 24.15
CA ASP A 468 -14.53 15.77 23.53
C ASP A 468 -14.27 17.15 22.90
N ASP A 469 -13.58 18.04 23.62
CA ASP A 469 -13.21 19.37 23.11
C ASP A 469 -12.31 19.29 21.87
N LYS A 470 -11.41 18.31 21.82
CA LYS A 470 -10.51 18.07 20.66
C LYS A 470 -11.20 17.31 19.53
N TYR A 471 -12.14 16.42 19.84
CA TYR A 471 -12.74 15.49 18.89
C TYR A 471 -13.36 16.20 17.70
N ASP A 472 -14.20 17.19 17.91
CA ASP A 472 -14.85 17.93 16.82
C ASP A 472 -13.85 18.70 15.96
N SER A 473 -12.84 19.29 16.58
CA SER A 473 -11.75 19.95 15.85
C SER A 473 -10.93 18.96 15.01
N LEU A 474 -10.60 17.79 15.55
CA LEU A 474 -9.84 16.76 14.86
C LEU A 474 -10.68 16.09 13.77
N LYS A 475 -11.95 15.88 14.00
CA LYS A 475 -12.92 15.41 13.01
C LYS A 475 -13.05 16.38 11.84
N TYR A 476 -13.11 17.67 12.11
CA TYR A 476 -13.07 18.69 11.07
C TYR A 476 -11.76 18.63 10.27
N ARG A 477 -10.61 18.51 10.94
CA ARG A 477 -9.30 18.37 10.28
C ARG A 477 -9.21 17.10 9.43
N ALA A 478 -9.77 15.99 9.91
CA ALA A 478 -9.84 14.74 9.13
C ALA A 478 -10.64 14.96 7.83
N ARG A 479 -11.81 15.62 7.93
CA ARG A 479 -12.62 15.98 6.75
C ARG A 479 -11.93 16.91 5.79
N VAL A 480 -11.19 17.90 6.30
CA VAL A 480 -10.41 18.82 5.46
C VAL A 480 -9.29 18.08 4.74
N ARG A 481 -8.58 17.16 5.42
CA ARG A 481 -7.56 16.31 4.77
C ARG A 481 -8.18 15.48 3.65
N ILE A 482 -9.34 14.87 3.87
CA ILE A 482 -10.07 14.12 2.84
C ILE A 482 -10.44 15.03 1.67
N LYS A 483 -11.01 16.21 1.95
CA LYS A 483 -11.40 17.16 0.89
C LYS A 483 -10.23 17.70 0.07
N ASN A 484 -9.09 17.90 0.69
CA ASN A 484 -7.90 18.40 -0.01
C ASN A 484 -7.14 17.28 -0.75
N ALA A 485 -7.47 16.02 -0.49
CA ALA A 485 -6.95 14.85 -1.20
C ALA A 485 -7.86 14.42 -2.36
N ILE A 486 -9.08 15.00 -2.46
CA ILE A 486 -10.03 14.87 -3.59
C ILE A 486 -9.84 16.07 -4.53
#